data_aff116473278aed03cbba4f2d6be9be5
#
_entry.id   aff116473278aed03cbba4f2d6be9be5
#
_cell.length_a   1.000
_cell.length_b   1.000
_cell.length_c   1.000
_cell.angle_alpha   90.00
_cell.angle_beta   90.00
_cell.angle_gamma   90.00
#
_symmetry.space_group_name_H-M   'P 1'
#
loop_
_entity.id
_entity.type
_entity.pdbx_description
1 polymer ?
#
loop_
_entity_poly.entity_id
_entity_poly.type
_entity_poly.pdbx_seq_one_letter_code
_entity_poly.pdbx_strand_id
1 'polypeptide(L)'
;MESVLDLLSQRPIWEEFLADRLLKGRFNWYEFDKADTYVSEEKYLDVVERLQRGESLSIPTRHLVNKMGSGKKRVVYSFPEDEMTVLKALAFLLYRYDSQLVPNCYSFRRGMTPHDAIRHLMRAIDNRPMWAYKLDIHDYFNSISIPLLLPILGEVMADDPRLYQFFEQLLTDGRARCGDDVVYEERGVMAGTPTSPFLANIYLREVDQHFADSGVLYARYSDDIILFAPDRQMLNRHIDVLADFLAKYRLEVNPAKVHIYRPDEAFDFLGFKCKGRNIDIADATRQKMEDKIRRKARSLQRWSSKNDVDAEKAMKVLIRYFNKKFFDSDDATMLTWSRWFFPLINQTEGLKEIDHYLQQYIRFVATGKHNKANYRIRYAQLKELGYRSLVHEFYKANGKGEEPEL
;
A
#
# COMPACT_ATOMS: atom_id res chain seq x y z
N MET A 1 -14.25 -0.17 -30.89
CA MET A 1 -13.80 -1.21 -29.92
C MET A 1 -14.99 -1.47 -28.99
N GLU A 2 -15.16 -2.70 -28.47
CA GLU A 2 -16.21 -2.99 -27.50
C GLU A 2 -15.94 -2.23 -26.19
N SER A 3 -16.98 -1.62 -25.62
CA SER A 3 -16.86 -0.86 -24.37
C SER A 3 -16.46 -1.77 -23.21
N VAL A 4 -15.65 -1.26 -22.30
CA VAL A 4 -15.32 -1.97 -21.03
C VAL A 4 -16.60 -2.31 -20.25
N LEU A 5 -17.64 -1.47 -20.34
CA LEU A 5 -18.93 -1.74 -19.69
C LEU A 5 -19.64 -2.94 -20.30
N ASP A 6 -19.48 -3.20 -21.61
CA ASP A 6 -20.06 -4.37 -22.27
C ASP A 6 -19.31 -5.65 -21.91
N LEU A 7 -17.99 -5.57 -21.72
CA LEU A 7 -17.19 -6.70 -21.26
C LEU A 7 -17.61 -7.22 -19.89
N LEU A 8 -18.14 -6.34 -19.02
CA LEU A 8 -18.63 -6.73 -17.69
C LEU A 8 -19.84 -7.67 -17.73
N SER A 9 -20.60 -7.77 -18.83
CA SER A 9 -21.66 -8.77 -18.98
C SER A 9 -21.15 -10.16 -19.34
N GLN A 10 -19.88 -10.29 -19.72
CA GLN A 10 -19.28 -11.53 -20.22
C GLN A 10 -18.73 -12.37 -19.07
N ARG A 11 -19.29 -13.54 -18.81
CA ARG A 11 -18.85 -14.47 -17.76
C ARG A 11 -17.35 -14.79 -17.78
N PRO A 12 -16.67 -15.02 -18.93
CA PRO A 12 -15.23 -15.29 -18.96
C PRO A 12 -14.39 -14.19 -18.31
N ILE A 13 -14.80 -12.92 -18.40
CA ILE A 13 -14.12 -11.79 -17.76
C ILE A 13 -14.14 -11.92 -16.23
N TRP A 14 -15.26 -12.38 -15.67
CA TRP A 14 -15.37 -12.61 -14.23
C TRP A 14 -14.53 -13.79 -13.76
N GLU A 15 -14.46 -14.86 -14.56
CA GLU A 15 -13.58 -16.00 -14.27
C GLU A 15 -12.11 -15.60 -14.29
N GLU A 16 -11.66 -14.78 -15.25
CA GLU A 16 -10.32 -14.21 -15.25
C GLU A 16 -10.06 -13.29 -14.06
N PHE A 17 -11.04 -12.45 -13.71
CA PHE A 17 -10.95 -11.57 -12.54
C PHE A 17 -10.80 -12.36 -11.24
N LEU A 18 -11.58 -13.42 -11.02
CA LEU A 18 -11.49 -14.30 -9.85
C LEU A 18 -10.13 -15.01 -9.81
N ALA A 19 -9.66 -15.54 -10.93
CA ALA A 19 -8.35 -16.18 -11.04
C ALA A 19 -7.21 -15.21 -10.69
N ASP A 20 -7.23 -13.97 -11.22
CA ASP A 20 -6.23 -12.93 -10.90
C ASP A 20 -6.23 -12.59 -9.39
N ARG A 21 -7.40 -12.51 -8.78
CA ARG A 21 -7.49 -12.21 -7.36
C ARG A 21 -6.99 -13.35 -6.48
N LEU A 22 -7.28 -14.58 -6.86
CA LEU A 22 -6.78 -15.78 -6.17
C LEU A 22 -5.26 -15.87 -6.26
N LEU A 23 -4.70 -15.72 -7.46
CA LEU A 23 -3.25 -15.73 -7.68
C LEU A 23 -2.49 -14.63 -6.91
N LYS A 24 -3.13 -13.48 -6.73
CA LYS A 24 -2.57 -12.35 -5.95
C LYS A 24 -2.82 -12.46 -4.44
N GLY A 25 -3.43 -13.54 -3.95
CA GLY A 25 -3.75 -13.74 -2.54
C GLY A 25 -4.70 -12.69 -1.96
N ARG A 26 -5.62 -12.21 -2.78
CA ARG A 26 -6.60 -11.18 -2.38
C ARG A 26 -7.93 -11.79 -1.92
N PHE A 27 -8.02 -13.12 -1.92
CA PHE A 27 -9.12 -13.89 -1.37
C PHE A 27 -8.57 -14.97 -0.41
N ASN A 28 -9.22 -15.15 0.72
CA ASN A 28 -9.20 -16.42 1.42
C ASN A 28 -10.26 -17.35 0.82
N TRP A 29 -10.25 -18.65 1.19
CA TRP A 29 -11.17 -19.64 0.62
C TRP A 29 -12.66 -19.26 0.79
N TYR A 30 -13.04 -18.68 1.91
CA TYR A 30 -14.41 -18.26 2.17
C TYR A 30 -14.82 -17.07 1.27
N GLU A 31 -13.94 -16.09 1.13
CA GLU A 31 -14.17 -14.94 0.24
C GLU A 31 -14.20 -15.36 -1.24
N PHE A 32 -13.38 -16.35 -1.62
CA PHE A 32 -13.40 -16.91 -2.96
C PHE A 32 -14.72 -17.64 -3.25
N ASP A 33 -15.16 -18.54 -2.37
CA ASP A 33 -16.42 -19.30 -2.50
C ASP A 33 -17.62 -18.35 -2.63
N LYS A 34 -17.67 -17.29 -1.80
CA LYS A 34 -18.70 -16.25 -1.91
C LYS A 34 -18.66 -15.53 -3.26
N ALA A 35 -17.47 -15.19 -3.75
CA ALA A 35 -17.31 -14.49 -5.02
C ALA A 35 -17.60 -15.41 -6.23
N ASP A 36 -17.22 -16.67 -6.14
CA ASP A 36 -17.51 -17.67 -7.17
C ASP A 36 -19.02 -17.94 -7.27
N THR A 37 -19.70 -18.08 -6.12
CA THR A 37 -21.17 -18.17 -6.06
C THR A 37 -21.84 -16.96 -6.70
N TYR A 38 -21.36 -15.74 -6.39
CA TYR A 38 -21.88 -14.50 -6.96
C TYR A 38 -21.75 -14.46 -8.49
N VAL A 39 -20.64 -14.96 -9.03
CA VAL A 39 -20.38 -15.03 -10.48
C VAL A 39 -21.16 -16.16 -11.13
N SER A 40 -21.23 -17.35 -10.52
CA SER A 40 -21.95 -18.50 -11.06
C SER A 40 -23.46 -18.28 -11.15
N GLU A 41 -24.02 -17.51 -10.20
CA GLU A 41 -25.43 -17.10 -10.19
C GLU A 41 -25.68 -15.81 -11.01
N GLU A 42 -24.67 -15.27 -11.68
CA GLU A 42 -24.75 -14.08 -12.54
C GLU A 42 -25.32 -12.83 -11.85
N LYS A 43 -25.21 -12.74 -10.53
CA LYS A 43 -25.74 -11.62 -9.72
C LYS A 43 -25.18 -10.25 -10.10
N TYR A 44 -24.06 -10.20 -10.79
CA TYR A 44 -23.46 -8.97 -11.30
C TYR A 44 -24.29 -8.32 -12.43
N LEU A 45 -25.12 -9.09 -13.16
CA LEU A 45 -25.84 -8.60 -14.32
C LEU A 45 -26.79 -7.44 -13.97
N ASP A 46 -27.48 -7.48 -12.83
CA ASP A 46 -28.40 -6.40 -12.43
C ASP A 46 -27.70 -5.03 -12.38
N VAL A 47 -26.49 -4.99 -11.80
CA VAL A 47 -25.70 -3.76 -11.74
C VAL A 47 -25.14 -3.40 -13.11
N VAL A 48 -24.60 -4.39 -13.85
CA VAL A 48 -23.98 -4.17 -15.16
C VAL A 48 -25.01 -3.63 -16.17
N GLU A 49 -26.22 -4.21 -16.24
CA GLU A 49 -27.28 -3.73 -17.12
C GLU A 49 -27.72 -2.30 -16.82
N ARG A 50 -27.79 -1.93 -15.51
CA ARG A 50 -28.05 -0.55 -15.09
C ARG A 50 -26.98 0.40 -15.65
N LEU A 51 -25.70 0.04 -15.48
CA LEU A 51 -24.59 0.83 -15.99
C LEU A 51 -24.61 0.93 -17.52
N GLN A 52 -24.94 -0.17 -18.22
CA GLN A 52 -25.07 -0.18 -19.69
C GLN A 52 -26.20 0.71 -20.19
N ARG A 53 -27.28 0.86 -19.43
CA ARG A 53 -28.36 1.83 -19.71
C ARG A 53 -28.02 3.27 -19.35
N GLY A 54 -26.82 3.52 -18.81
CA GLY A 54 -26.38 4.86 -18.37
C GLY A 54 -26.98 5.30 -17.03
N GLU A 55 -27.47 4.37 -16.21
CA GLU A 55 -27.93 4.66 -14.85
C GLU A 55 -26.75 4.88 -13.91
N SER A 56 -26.91 5.80 -12.96
CA SER A 56 -25.89 6.08 -11.94
C SER A 56 -25.80 4.96 -10.90
N LEU A 57 -24.63 4.81 -10.29
CA LEU A 57 -24.46 4.02 -9.07
C LEU A 57 -25.24 4.64 -7.91
N SER A 58 -25.44 3.88 -6.86
CA SER A 58 -26.01 4.36 -5.60
C SER A 58 -25.16 5.50 -5.01
N ILE A 59 -25.77 6.34 -4.15
CA ILE A 59 -25.01 7.34 -3.40
C ILE A 59 -24.03 6.63 -2.45
N PRO A 60 -22.70 6.84 -2.55
CA PRO A 60 -21.74 6.15 -1.70
C PRO A 60 -21.83 6.61 -0.24
N THR A 61 -21.49 5.72 0.69
CA THR A 61 -21.37 6.04 2.10
C THR A 61 -19.96 6.55 2.41
N ARG A 62 -19.89 7.70 3.08
CA ARG A 62 -18.66 8.34 3.55
C ARG A 62 -18.31 7.83 4.95
N HIS A 63 -17.10 7.32 5.12
CA HIS A 63 -16.60 6.80 6.38
C HIS A 63 -15.35 7.55 6.85
N LEU A 64 -15.21 7.69 8.18
CA LEU A 64 -14.00 8.19 8.82
C LEU A 64 -13.21 7.02 9.42
N VAL A 65 -12.10 6.66 8.79
CA VAL A 65 -11.23 5.56 9.23
C VAL A 65 -10.00 6.12 9.94
N ASN A 66 -9.65 5.56 11.10
CA ASN A 66 -8.46 5.97 11.84
C ASN A 66 -7.18 5.59 11.07
N LYS A 67 -6.31 6.57 10.83
CA LYS A 67 -4.99 6.32 10.25
C LYS A 67 -4.11 5.69 11.34
N MET A 68 -3.70 4.43 11.12
CA MET A 68 -2.90 3.69 12.11
C MET A 68 -1.66 4.47 12.55
N GLY A 69 -1.54 4.70 13.86
CA GLY A 69 -0.37 5.30 14.49
C GLY A 69 -0.29 6.82 14.52
N SER A 70 -1.28 7.55 13.99
CA SER A 70 -1.18 9.02 13.89
C SER A 70 -2.30 9.80 14.61
N GLY A 71 -3.33 9.13 15.13
CA GLY A 71 -4.53 9.81 15.67
C GLY A 71 -5.36 10.59 14.62
N LYS A 72 -4.89 10.67 13.38
CA LYS A 72 -5.57 11.33 12.27
C LYS A 72 -6.62 10.40 11.66
N LYS A 73 -7.70 10.98 11.13
CA LYS A 73 -8.73 10.26 10.39
C LYS A 73 -8.50 10.43 8.87
N ARG A 74 -8.91 9.43 8.10
CA ARG A 74 -8.97 9.47 6.64
C ARG A 74 -10.41 9.31 6.21
N VAL A 75 -10.85 10.10 5.27
CA VAL A 75 -12.15 9.94 4.60
C VAL A 75 -12.00 8.85 3.55
N VAL A 76 -12.94 7.89 3.56
CA VAL A 76 -13.05 6.84 2.55
C VAL A 76 -14.51 6.63 2.18
N TYR A 77 -14.78 6.09 1.00
CA TYR A 77 -16.10 5.87 0.47
C TYR A 77 -16.35 4.41 0.16
N SER A 78 -17.57 3.96 0.29
CA SER A 78 -18.01 2.63 -0.15
C SER A 78 -19.39 2.70 -0.78
N PHE A 79 -19.59 1.88 -1.80
CA PHE A 79 -20.89 1.60 -2.40
C PHE A 79 -21.50 0.31 -1.78
N PRO A 80 -22.75 -0.01 -2.06
CA PRO A 80 -23.32 -1.33 -1.78
C PRO A 80 -22.42 -2.47 -2.27
N GLU A 81 -22.50 -3.63 -1.66
CA GLU A 81 -21.54 -4.73 -1.89
C GLU A 81 -21.51 -5.19 -3.36
N ASP A 82 -22.67 -5.25 -4.02
CA ASP A 82 -22.78 -5.67 -5.41
C ASP A 82 -22.12 -4.63 -6.35
N GLU A 83 -22.40 -3.34 -6.15
CA GLU A 83 -21.75 -2.26 -6.90
C GLU A 83 -20.23 -2.23 -6.64
N MET A 84 -19.79 -2.45 -5.38
CA MET A 84 -18.36 -2.58 -5.07
C MET A 84 -17.72 -3.77 -5.78
N THR A 85 -18.44 -4.86 -5.96
CA THR A 85 -17.93 -6.05 -6.65
C THR A 85 -17.80 -5.79 -8.14
N VAL A 86 -18.78 -5.15 -8.76
CA VAL A 86 -18.71 -4.73 -10.18
C VAL A 86 -17.59 -3.71 -10.38
N LEU A 87 -17.42 -2.72 -9.48
CA LEU A 87 -16.31 -1.77 -9.53
C LEU A 87 -14.93 -2.44 -9.40
N LYS A 88 -14.80 -3.56 -8.66
CA LYS A 88 -13.55 -4.34 -8.60
C LYS A 88 -13.24 -5.03 -9.93
N ALA A 89 -14.26 -5.58 -10.59
CA ALA A 89 -14.12 -6.18 -11.92
C ALA A 89 -13.82 -5.08 -12.97
N LEU A 90 -14.49 -3.93 -12.89
CA LEU A 90 -14.19 -2.77 -13.73
C LEU A 90 -12.71 -2.33 -13.55
N ALA A 91 -12.24 -2.19 -12.30
CA ALA A 91 -10.85 -1.84 -12.02
C ALA A 91 -9.84 -2.87 -12.56
N PHE A 92 -10.21 -4.15 -12.64
CA PHE A 92 -9.41 -5.18 -13.30
C PHE A 92 -9.35 -4.95 -14.82
N LEU A 93 -10.44 -4.56 -15.45
CA LEU A 93 -10.48 -4.26 -16.89
C LEU A 93 -9.74 -2.96 -17.24
N LEU A 94 -9.68 -1.97 -16.32
CA LEU A 94 -8.97 -0.72 -16.54
C LEU A 94 -7.45 -0.90 -16.72
N TYR A 95 -6.88 -2.05 -16.40
CA TYR A 95 -5.48 -2.38 -16.75
C TYR A 95 -5.18 -2.32 -18.25
N ARG A 96 -6.21 -2.35 -19.12
CA ARG A 96 -6.03 -2.12 -20.56
C ARG A 96 -5.41 -0.77 -20.89
N TYR A 97 -5.59 0.20 -20.00
CA TYR A 97 -5.02 1.54 -20.12
C TYR A 97 -3.64 1.71 -19.47
N ASP A 98 -3.01 0.64 -18.97
CA ASP A 98 -1.66 0.70 -18.37
C ASP A 98 -0.61 1.20 -19.37
N SER A 99 -0.82 1.01 -20.68
CA SER A 99 0.04 1.56 -21.74
C SER A 99 0.04 3.10 -21.82
N GLN A 100 -0.95 3.75 -21.23
CA GLN A 100 -1.01 5.22 -21.10
C GLN A 100 -0.12 5.77 -19.98
N LEU A 101 0.49 4.90 -19.18
CA LEU A 101 1.35 5.23 -18.04
C LEU A 101 2.79 4.85 -18.35
N VAL A 102 3.71 5.76 -18.05
CA VAL A 102 5.15 5.53 -18.23
C VAL A 102 5.76 4.61 -17.16
N PRO A 103 6.94 4.01 -17.42
CA PRO A 103 7.54 3.01 -16.51
C PRO A 103 7.91 3.53 -15.12
N ASN A 104 8.04 4.84 -14.92
CA ASN A 104 8.38 5.45 -13.63
C ASN A 104 7.19 5.65 -12.67
N CYS A 105 5.96 5.31 -13.11
CA CYS A 105 4.77 5.17 -12.28
C CYS A 105 4.58 3.71 -11.89
N TYR A 106 4.77 3.35 -10.62
CA TYR A 106 4.80 1.96 -10.13
C TYR A 106 3.54 1.52 -9.41
N SER A 107 2.67 2.45 -9.01
CA SER A 107 1.49 2.12 -8.21
C SER A 107 0.34 1.58 -9.06
N PHE A 108 -0.40 0.62 -8.50
CA PHE A 108 -1.71 0.16 -9.03
C PHE A 108 -1.71 -0.31 -10.49
N ARG A 109 -0.60 -0.84 -10.97
CA ARG A 109 -0.42 -1.35 -12.33
C ARG A 109 -0.22 -2.85 -12.32
N ARG A 110 -0.56 -3.50 -13.45
CA ARG A 110 -0.31 -4.93 -13.63
C ARG A 110 1.19 -5.17 -13.79
N GLY A 111 1.73 -6.11 -13.00
CA GLY A 111 3.14 -6.49 -13.11
C GLY A 111 4.13 -5.48 -12.52
N MET A 112 3.67 -4.39 -11.91
CA MET A 112 4.50 -3.41 -11.23
C MET A 112 4.30 -3.46 -9.72
N THR A 113 5.39 -3.44 -8.97
CA THR A 113 5.40 -3.55 -7.50
C THR A 113 6.28 -2.46 -6.88
N PRO A 114 6.12 -2.17 -5.58
CA PRO A 114 7.07 -1.32 -4.86
C PRO A 114 8.51 -1.83 -4.92
N HIS A 115 8.69 -3.16 -4.97
CA HIS A 115 10.01 -3.76 -5.12
C HIS A 115 10.67 -3.41 -6.45
N ASP A 116 9.89 -3.32 -7.53
CA ASP A 116 10.42 -2.96 -8.85
C ASP A 116 10.86 -1.50 -8.88
N ALA A 117 10.13 -0.61 -8.19
CA ALA A 117 10.55 0.78 -8.00
C ALA A 117 11.92 0.86 -7.31
N ILE A 118 12.09 0.17 -6.18
CA ILE A 118 13.36 0.16 -5.44
C ILE A 118 14.48 -0.47 -6.28
N ARG A 119 14.23 -1.63 -6.93
CA ARG A 119 15.25 -2.26 -7.80
C ARG A 119 15.67 -1.37 -8.95
N HIS A 120 14.71 -0.67 -9.57
CA HIS A 120 15.02 0.27 -10.64
C HIS A 120 15.88 1.43 -10.13
N LEU A 121 15.46 2.10 -9.05
CA LEU A 121 16.23 3.19 -8.45
C LEU A 121 17.64 2.77 -8.07
N MET A 122 17.79 1.63 -7.38
CA MET A 122 19.10 1.13 -6.95
C MET A 122 20.02 0.79 -8.12
N ARG A 123 19.49 0.20 -9.20
CA ARG A 123 20.26 -0.07 -10.43
C ARG A 123 20.66 1.22 -11.14
N ALA A 124 19.74 2.18 -11.25
CA ALA A 124 19.98 3.45 -11.94
C ALA A 124 20.98 4.33 -11.17
N ILE A 125 20.94 4.33 -9.85
CA ILE A 125 21.92 5.05 -9.01
C ILE A 125 23.31 4.38 -9.12
N ASP A 126 23.37 3.05 -9.15
CA ASP A 126 24.61 2.26 -9.27
C ASP A 126 25.78 2.80 -8.41
N ASN A 127 25.51 3.04 -7.15
CA ASN A 127 26.46 3.58 -6.16
C ASN A 127 27.01 5.00 -6.47
N ARG A 128 26.43 5.72 -7.43
CA ARG A 128 26.79 7.12 -7.69
C ARG A 128 26.24 8.01 -6.59
N PRO A 129 27.04 8.95 -6.08
CA PRO A 129 26.53 9.92 -5.11
C PRO A 129 25.51 10.85 -5.78
N MET A 130 24.27 10.83 -5.32
CA MET A 130 23.19 11.66 -5.86
C MET A 130 22.43 12.36 -4.74
N TRP A 131 22.03 13.58 -4.98
CA TRP A 131 21.03 14.24 -4.19
C TRP A 131 19.66 13.61 -4.46
N ALA A 132 18.81 13.49 -3.43
CA ALA A 132 17.43 13.04 -3.62
C ALA A 132 16.43 14.01 -2.97
N TYR A 133 15.29 14.16 -3.60
CA TYR A 133 14.14 14.87 -3.07
C TYR A 133 12.94 13.93 -3.01
N LYS A 134 12.38 13.80 -1.83
CA LYS A 134 11.19 12.99 -1.58
C LYS A 134 10.06 13.86 -1.03
N LEU A 135 8.85 13.63 -1.53
CA LEU A 135 7.64 14.24 -1.01
C LEU A 135 6.47 13.25 -0.97
N ASP A 136 5.43 13.62 -0.24
CA ASP A 136 4.13 12.94 -0.18
C ASP A 136 3.05 14.01 -0.43
N ILE A 137 2.11 13.72 -1.32
CA ILE A 137 1.02 14.65 -1.63
C ILE A 137 -0.02 14.57 -0.51
N HIS A 138 -0.45 15.74 -0.03
CA HIS A 138 -1.44 15.81 1.04
C HIS A 138 -2.81 15.33 0.57
N ASP A 139 -3.37 14.34 1.26
CA ASP A 139 -4.72 13.77 1.03
C ASP A 139 -5.06 13.54 -0.45
N TYR A 140 -4.12 12.96 -1.19
CA TYR A 140 -4.06 12.91 -2.65
C TYR A 140 -5.40 12.57 -3.30
N PHE A 141 -6.00 11.42 -2.97
CA PHE A 141 -7.25 10.94 -3.58
C PHE A 141 -8.43 11.89 -3.37
N ASN A 142 -8.49 12.56 -2.24
CA ASN A 142 -9.56 13.51 -1.91
C ASN A 142 -9.24 14.94 -2.39
N SER A 143 -8.02 15.20 -2.88
CA SER A 143 -7.59 16.50 -3.37
C SER A 143 -7.67 16.64 -4.89
N ILE A 144 -7.88 15.55 -5.62
CA ILE A 144 -7.96 15.54 -7.09
C ILE A 144 -9.09 16.45 -7.57
N SER A 145 -8.76 17.39 -8.46
CA SER A 145 -9.72 18.31 -9.08
C SER A 145 -10.46 17.63 -10.22
N ILE A 146 -11.77 17.41 -10.07
CA ILE A 146 -12.60 16.76 -11.10
C ILE A 146 -12.59 17.55 -12.43
N PRO A 147 -12.72 18.90 -12.44
CA PRO A 147 -12.64 19.66 -13.68
C PRO A 147 -11.30 19.53 -14.44
N LEU A 148 -10.19 19.22 -13.74
CA LEU A 148 -8.89 18.97 -14.37
C LEU A 148 -8.72 17.51 -14.79
N LEU A 149 -9.35 16.57 -14.08
CA LEU A 149 -9.28 15.15 -14.40
C LEU A 149 -10.11 14.77 -15.63
N LEU A 150 -11.32 15.31 -15.78
CA LEU A 150 -12.23 14.91 -16.86
C LEU A 150 -11.65 15.08 -18.27
N PRO A 151 -10.99 16.20 -18.64
CA PRO A 151 -10.34 16.31 -19.95
C PRO A 151 -9.26 15.23 -20.18
N ILE A 152 -8.48 14.91 -19.15
CA ILE A 152 -7.44 13.87 -19.21
C ILE A 152 -8.07 12.49 -19.43
N LEU A 153 -9.17 12.21 -18.74
CA LEU A 153 -9.92 10.95 -18.94
C LEU A 153 -10.52 10.87 -20.33
N GLY A 154 -11.04 11.98 -20.88
CA GLY A 154 -11.55 12.04 -22.24
C GLY A 154 -10.50 11.70 -23.29
N GLU A 155 -9.25 12.12 -23.11
CA GLU A 155 -8.13 11.71 -23.97
C GLU A 155 -7.79 10.22 -23.81
N VAL A 156 -7.67 9.74 -22.57
CA VAL A 156 -7.30 8.36 -22.26
C VAL A 156 -8.35 7.37 -22.75
N MET A 157 -9.61 7.73 -22.64
CA MET A 157 -10.76 6.89 -23.00
C MET A 157 -11.42 7.31 -24.34
N ALA A 158 -10.66 7.94 -25.23
CA ALA A 158 -11.16 8.35 -26.55
C ALA A 158 -11.71 7.16 -27.38
N ASP A 159 -11.23 5.96 -27.10
CA ASP A 159 -11.67 4.71 -27.73
C ASP A 159 -12.92 4.09 -27.06
N ASP A 160 -13.36 4.60 -25.90
CA ASP A 160 -14.52 4.10 -25.14
C ASP A 160 -15.35 5.26 -24.55
N PRO A 161 -16.15 5.98 -25.36
CA PRO A 161 -16.97 7.10 -24.90
C PRO A 161 -17.99 6.74 -23.80
N ARG A 162 -18.48 5.49 -23.79
CA ARG A 162 -19.44 5.03 -22.78
C ARG A 162 -18.79 4.90 -21.39
N LEU A 163 -17.57 4.38 -21.36
CA LEU A 163 -16.78 4.32 -20.15
C LEU A 163 -16.44 5.73 -19.63
N TYR A 164 -16.07 6.65 -20.54
CA TYR A 164 -15.87 8.04 -20.18
C TYR A 164 -17.13 8.66 -19.55
N GLN A 165 -18.28 8.50 -20.18
CA GLN A 165 -19.56 9.01 -19.68
C GLN A 165 -19.91 8.43 -18.29
N PHE A 166 -19.63 7.16 -18.05
CA PHE A 166 -19.78 6.55 -16.74
C PHE A 166 -18.93 7.25 -15.68
N PHE A 167 -17.63 7.49 -15.96
CA PHE A 167 -16.76 8.20 -15.03
C PHE A 167 -17.15 9.67 -14.86
N GLU A 168 -17.55 10.34 -15.90
CA GLU A 168 -18.05 11.71 -15.83
C GLU A 168 -19.25 11.80 -14.88
N GLN A 169 -20.25 10.95 -15.04
CA GLN A 169 -21.40 10.88 -14.13
C GLN A 169 -21.00 10.56 -12.70
N LEU A 170 -20.15 9.53 -12.50
CA LEU A 170 -19.68 9.11 -11.18
C LEU A 170 -18.96 10.23 -10.44
N LEU A 171 -18.11 10.99 -11.13
CA LEU A 171 -17.25 12.00 -10.54
C LEU A 171 -17.95 13.34 -10.35
N THR A 172 -18.95 13.66 -11.16
CA THR A 172 -19.70 14.94 -11.08
C THR A 172 -20.91 14.89 -10.17
N ASP A 173 -21.39 13.72 -9.78
CA ASP A 173 -22.52 13.57 -8.84
C ASP A 173 -22.20 14.24 -7.48
N GLY A 174 -21.01 14.02 -6.95
CA GLY A 174 -20.52 14.66 -5.72
C GLY A 174 -21.27 14.28 -4.45
N ARG A 175 -22.40 13.58 -4.50
CA ARG A 175 -23.20 13.22 -3.33
C ARG A 175 -22.55 12.07 -2.55
N ALA A 176 -22.59 12.17 -1.21
CA ALA A 176 -22.16 11.08 -0.32
C ALA A 176 -23.02 11.05 0.95
N ARG A 177 -23.38 9.86 1.45
CA ARG A 177 -24.07 9.69 2.73
C ARG A 177 -23.11 9.80 3.90
N CYS A 178 -23.44 10.59 4.90
CA CYS A 178 -22.69 10.76 6.12
C CYS A 178 -23.64 10.54 7.33
N GLY A 179 -23.79 9.32 7.79
CA GLY A 179 -24.91 8.93 8.68
C GLY A 179 -26.25 9.03 7.95
N ASP A 180 -27.19 9.82 8.49
CA ASP A 180 -28.50 10.04 7.88
C ASP A 180 -28.50 11.21 6.88
N ASP A 181 -27.42 11.99 6.83
CA ASP A 181 -27.32 13.17 5.97
C ASP A 181 -26.68 12.83 4.61
N VAL A 182 -26.97 13.68 3.60
CA VAL A 182 -26.28 13.69 2.31
C VAL A 182 -25.40 14.94 2.25
N VAL A 183 -24.11 14.73 2.06
CA VAL A 183 -23.11 15.79 1.87
C VAL A 183 -22.67 15.85 0.41
N TYR A 184 -22.14 17.00 -0.01
CA TYR A 184 -21.62 17.21 -1.35
C TYR A 184 -20.09 17.39 -1.30
N GLU A 185 -19.39 16.61 -2.10
CA GLU A 185 -17.93 16.65 -2.26
C GLU A 185 -17.61 17.29 -3.62
N GLU A 186 -16.93 18.41 -3.60
CA GLU A 186 -16.60 19.17 -4.83
C GLU A 186 -15.35 18.66 -5.56
N ARG A 187 -14.59 17.76 -4.91
CA ARG A 187 -13.32 17.22 -5.40
C ARG A 187 -13.05 15.82 -4.82
N GLY A 188 -12.08 15.16 -5.41
CA GLY A 188 -11.67 13.84 -4.99
C GLY A 188 -12.28 12.72 -5.83
N VAL A 189 -11.57 11.61 -5.90
CA VAL A 189 -11.96 10.42 -6.68
C VAL A 189 -12.51 9.30 -5.79
N MET A 190 -13.18 9.65 -4.70
CA MET A 190 -13.81 8.71 -3.75
C MET A 190 -12.81 7.67 -3.22
N ALA A 191 -11.83 8.13 -2.43
CA ALA A 191 -10.82 7.29 -1.81
C ALA A 191 -11.43 6.03 -1.15
N GLY A 192 -10.89 4.85 -1.45
CA GLY A 192 -11.40 3.56 -0.97
C GLY A 192 -12.25 2.81 -1.99
N THR A 193 -12.70 3.43 -3.06
CA THR A 193 -13.36 2.72 -4.17
C THR A 193 -12.34 2.03 -5.08
N PRO A 194 -12.71 0.92 -5.74
CA PRO A 194 -11.77 0.13 -6.56
C PRO A 194 -11.15 0.88 -7.75
N THR A 195 -11.86 1.86 -8.30
CA THR A 195 -11.42 2.62 -9.49
C THR A 195 -10.57 3.84 -9.15
N SER A 196 -10.62 4.34 -7.90
CA SER A 196 -9.84 5.51 -7.47
C SER A 196 -8.33 5.42 -7.76
N PRO A 197 -7.67 4.24 -7.59
CA PRO A 197 -6.25 4.11 -7.89
C PRO A 197 -5.89 4.37 -9.35
N PHE A 198 -6.72 3.92 -10.28
CA PHE A 198 -6.56 4.20 -11.72
C PHE A 198 -6.70 5.71 -12.00
N LEU A 199 -7.77 6.34 -11.50
CA LEU A 199 -8.02 7.77 -11.68
C LEU A 199 -6.86 8.62 -11.13
N ALA A 200 -6.35 8.24 -9.95
CA ALA A 200 -5.20 8.90 -9.34
C ALA A 200 -3.92 8.76 -10.20
N ASN A 201 -3.68 7.61 -10.81
CA ASN A 201 -2.53 7.45 -11.71
C ASN A 201 -2.66 8.31 -12.96
N ILE A 202 -3.84 8.31 -13.58
CA ILE A 202 -4.11 9.10 -14.80
C ILE A 202 -3.98 10.61 -14.53
N TYR A 203 -4.38 11.07 -13.36
CA TYR A 203 -4.32 12.50 -13.02
C TYR A 203 -2.91 13.09 -13.08
N LEU A 204 -1.89 12.33 -12.70
CA LEU A 204 -0.49 12.78 -12.72
C LEU A 204 0.33 12.20 -13.89
N ARG A 205 -0.32 11.61 -14.91
CA ARG A 205 0.40 11.00 -16.03
C ARG A 205 1.34 11.96 -16.76
N GLU A 206 0.96 13.25 -16.88
CA GLU A 206 1.78 14.28 -17.52
C GLU A 206 3.06 14.57 -16.73
N VAL A 207 2.96 14.56 -15.40
CA VAL A 207 4.13 14.75 -14.51
C VAL A 207 5.12 13.58 -14.70
N ASP A 208 4.59 12.35 -14.68
CA ASP A 208 5.40 11.15 -14.87
C ASP A 208 6.07 11.14 -16.25
N GLN A 209 5.33 11.55 -17.31
CA GLN A 209 5.82 11.65 -18.67
C GLN A 209 6.94 12.69 -18.79
N HIS A 210 6.76 13.89 -18.21
CA HIS A 210 7.76 14.94 -18.23
C HIS A 210 9.09 14.48 -17.64
N PHE A 211 9.08 13.81 -16.49
CA PHE A 211 10.32 13.32 -15.87
C PHE A 211 10.91 12.11 -16.62
N ALA A 212 10.10 11.28 -17.27
CA ALA A 212 10.59 10.22 -18.14
C ALA A 212 11.30 10.79 -19.37
N ASP A 213 10.67 11.74 -20.07
CA ASP A 213 11.22 12.38 -21.29
C ASP A 213 12.49 13.19 -21.00
N SER A 214 12.56 13.81 -19.82
CA SER A 214 13.74 14.57 -19.37
C SER A 214 14.90 13.68 -18.91
N GLY A 215 14.73 12.35 -18.87
CA GLY A 215 15.75 11.41 -18.40
C GLY A 215 16.11 11.56 -16.92
N VAL A 216 15.27 12.22 -16.14
CA VAL A 216 15.45 12.38 -14.68
C VAL A 216 15.16 11.07 -13.99
N LEU A 217 16.03 10.64 -13.11
CA LEU A 217 15.75 9.49 -12.26
C LEU A 217 14.62 9.85 -11.27
N TYR A 218 13.44 9.33 -11.54
CA TYR A 218 12.19 9.65 -10.87
C TYR A 218 11.40 8.37 -10.65
N ALA A 219 10.72 8.28 -9.51
CA ALA A 219 9.75 7.23 -9.25
C ALA A 219 8.55 7.77 -8.48
N ARG A 220 7.35 7.39 -8.90
CA ARG A 220 6.11 7.67 -8.19
C ARG A 220 5.40 6.38 -7.79
N TYR A 221 4.96 6.33 -6.55
CA TYR A 221 4.07 5.32 -6.05
C TYR A 221 2.86 5.99 -5.35
N SER A 222 1.78 6.19 -6.10
CA SER A 222 0.60 6.94 -5.65
C SER A 222 0.94 8.39 -5.30
N ASP A 223 0.87 8.74 -4.02
CA ASP A 223 1.19 10.04 -3.42
C ASP A 223 2.67 10.20 -3.04
N ASP A 224 3.42 9.09 -2.93
CA ASP A 224 4.86 9.10 -2.65
C ASP A 224 5.66 9.33 -3.94
N ILE A 225 6.45 10.42 -4.00
CA ILE A 225 7.32 10.79 -5.12
C ILE A 225 8.76 10.91 -4.63
N ILE A 226 9.68 10.37 -5.42
CA ILE A 226 11.13 10.59 -5.23
C ILE A 226 11.80 10.90 -6.56
N LEU A 227 12.71 11.87 -6.57
CA LEU A 227 13.54 12.23 -7.72
C LEU A 227 14.99 12.46 -7.30
N PHE A 228 15.91 12.29 -8.24
CA PHE A 228 17.34 12.36 -7.99
C PHE A 228 18.03 13.29 -8.97
N ALA A 229 19.13 13.91 -8.51
CA ALA A 229 20.00 14.71 -9.34
C ALA A 229 21.48 14.57 -8.90
N PRO A 230 22.45 14.74 -9.81
CA PRO A 230 23.86 14.64 -9.48
C PRO A 230 24.36 15.77 -8.58
N ASP A 231 23.74 16.94 -8.66
CA ASP A 231 24.10 18.11 -7.85
C ASP A 231 22.88 18.85 -7.31
N ARG A 232 23.13 19.72 -6.34
CA ARG A 232 22.08 20.48 -5.64
C ARG A 232 21.35 21.48 -6.54
N GLN A 233 22.04 22.08 -7.49
CA GLN A 233 21.44 23.08 -8.38
C GLN A 233 20.44 22.41 -9.32
N MET A 234 20.81 21.28 -9.91
CA MET A 234 19.93 20.49 -10.76
C MET A 234 18.74 19.94 -9.96
N LEU A 235 18.99 19.46 -8.72
CA LEU A 235 17.88 19.04 -7.84
C LEU A 235 16.87 20.17 -7.62
N ASN A 236 17.33 21.39 -7.32
CA ASN A 236 16.42 22.52 -7.10
C ASN A 236 15.58 22.83 -8.36
N ARG A 237 16.18 22.77 -9.56
CA ARG A 237 15.43 22.95 -10.82
C ARG A 237 14.31 21.89 -10.97
N HIS A 238 14.60 20.64 -10.65
CA HIS A 238 13.59 19.57 -10.72
C HIS A 238 12.51 19.75 -9.65
N ILE A 239 12.87 20.24 -8.47
CA ILE A 239 11.90 20.61 -7.41
C ILE A 239 10.97 21.70 -7.89
N ASP A 240 11.51 22.77 -8.49
CA ASP A 240 10.72 23.89 -9.00
C ASP A 240 9.73 23.41 -10.08
N VAL A 241 10.21 22.62 -11.05
CA VAL A 241 9.35 22.03 -12.09
C VAL A 241 8.24 21.16 -11.48
N LEU A 242 8.57 20.30 -10.51
CA LEU A 242 7.58 19.48 -9.84
C LEU A 242 6.55 20.33 -9.06
N ALA A 243 7.01 21.40 -8.42
CA ALA A 243 6.13 22.34 -7.71
C ALA A 243 5.15 23.04 -8.66
N ASP A 244 5.62 23.46 -9.84
CA ASP A 244 4.77 24.06 -10.88
C ASP A 244 3.69 23.08 -11.36
N PHE A 245 4.05 21.81 -11.58
CA PHE A 245 3.07 20.78 -11.92
C PHE A 245 2.05 20.56 -10.79
N LEU A 246 2.49 20.45 -9.54
CA LEU A 246 1.59 20.25 -8.42
C LEU A 246 0.62 21.46 -8.27
N ALA A 247 1.12 22.68 -8.47
CA ALA A 247 0.29 23.87 -8.49
C ALA A 247 -0.73 23.86 -9.65
N LYS A 248 -0.29 23.49 -10.89
CA LYS A 248 -1.18 23.28 -12.05
C LYS A 248 -2.32 22.32 -11.74
N TYR A 249 -2.02 21.21 -11.06
CA TYR A 249 -2.97 20.18 -10.66
C TYR A 249 -3.67 20.46 -9.33
N ARG A 250 -3.49 21.65 -8.73
CA ARG A 250 -4.10 22.06 -7.45
C ARG A 250 -3.85 21.09 -6.31
N LEU A 251 -2.66 20.50 -6.28
CA LEU A 251 -2.23 19.55 -5.25
C LEU A 251 -1.27 20.21 -4.28
N GLU A 252 -1.40 19.85 -3.02
CA GLU A 252 -0.56 20.35 -1.94
C GLU A 252 0.40 19.27 -1.46
N VAL A 253 1.64 19.66 -1.19
CA VAL A 253 2.64 18.80 -0.57
C VAL A 253 2.41 18.74 0.93
N ASN A 254 2.62 17.58 1.55
CA ASN A 254 2.67 17.45 3.00
C ASN A 254 4.04 17.91 3.53
N PRO A 255 4.17 19.11 4.15
CA PRO A 255 5.46 19.65 4.53
C PRO A 255 6.24 18.77 5.52
N ALA A 256 5.51 18.03 6.38
CA ALA A 256 6.12 17.13 7.37
C ALA A 256 6.73 15.87 6.75
N LYS A 257 6.53 15.63 5.46
CA LYS A 257 7.03 14.46 4.72
C LYS A 257 7.94 14.84 3.55
N VAL A 258 8.36 16.08 3.49
CA VAL A 258 9.36 16.54 2.52
C VAL A 258 10.75 16.26 3.08
N HIS A 259 11.56 15.56 2.31
CA HIS A 259 12.96 15.29 2.67
C HIS A 259 13.88 15.55 1.50
N ILE A 260 15.02 16.19 1.78
CA ILE A 260 16.13 16.32 0.86
C ILE A 260 17.30 15.55 1.44
N TYR A 261 17.75 14.54 0.71
CA TYR A 261 18.86 13.70 1.09
C TYR A 261 20.13 14.13 0.34
N ARG A 262 21.23 14.26 1.08
CA ARG A 262 22.54 14.48 0.51
C ARG A 262 23.11 13.19 -0.09
N PRO A 263 24.12 13.28 -0.97
CA PRO A 263 24.70 12.11 -1.63
C PRO A 263 25.27 11.05 -0.68
N ASP A 264 25.70 11.47 0.51
CA ASP A 264 26.23 10.60 1.57
C ASP A 264 25.19 10.07 2.55
N GLU A 265 23.95 10.52 2.43
CA GLU A 265 22.84 10.10 3.29
C GLU A 265 22.09 8.89 2.72
N ALA A 266 21.50 8.10 3.62
CA ALA A 266 20.53 7.08 3.24
C ALA A 266 19.19 7.75 2.91
N PHE A 267 18.53 7.35 1.84
CA PHE A 267 17.17 7.77 1.56
C PHE A 267 16.15 6.68 1.90
N ASP A 268 14.96 7.10 2.30
CA ASP A 268 13.85 6.21 2.60
C ASP A 268 12.78 6.31 1.52
N PHE A 269 12.40 5.16 0.92
CA PHE A 269 11.29 5.10 -0.03
C PHE A 269 10.53 3.78 0.10
N LEU A 270 9.19 3.83 0.09
CA LEU A 270 8.28 2.67 0.15
C LEU A 270 8.55 1.69 1.32
N GLY A 271 9.06 2.20 2.43
CA GLY A 271 9.35 1.41 3.62
C GLY A 271 10.75 0.81 3.66
N PHE A 272 11.58 1.08 2.67
CA PHE A 272 12.99 0.68 2.57
C PHE A 272 13.91 1.86 2.80
N LYS A 273 15.08 1.61 3.42
CA LYS A 273 16.19 2.52 3.61
C LYS A 273 17.33 2.10 2.71
N CYS A 274 17.73 3.00 1.82
CA CYS A 274 18.70 2.71 0.77
C CYS A 274 19.94 3.62 0.93
N LYS A 275 21.13 3.01 0.87
CA LYS A 275 22.42 3.74 0.87
C LYS A 275 23.46 2.99 0.05
N GLY A 276 23.98 3.59 -1.02
CA GLY A 276 24.88 2.89 -1.94
C GLY A 276 24.18 1.65 -2.52
N ARG A 277 24.72 0.47 -2.24
CA ARG A 277 24.13 -0.84 -2.63
C ARG A 277 23.36 -1.51 -1.49
N ASN A 278 23.30 -0.87 -0.33
CA ASN A 278 22.65 -1.45 0.86
C ASN A 278 21.17 -1.07 0.88
N ILE A 279 20.34 -2.06 1.16
CA ILE A 279 18.90 -1.93 1.34
C ILE A 279 18.54 -2.57 2.68
N ASP A 280 17.91 -1.81 3.56
CA ASP A 280 17.39 -2.26 4.84
C ASP A 280 15.95 -1.75 5.02
N ILE A 281 15.36 -2.03 6.16
CA ILE A 281 14.05 -1.55 6.56
C ILE A 281 14.16 -0.08 6.98
N ALA A 282 13.28 0.78 6.46
CA ALA A 282 13.23 2.18 6.87
C ALA A 282 12.92 2.35 8.36
N ASP A 283 13.56 3.32 9.02
CA ASP A 283 13.40 3.59 10.45
C ASP A 283 11.94 3.84 10.84
N ALA A 284 11.18 4.57 10.01
CA ALA A 284 9.76 4.79 10.22
C ALA A 284 8.93 3.49 10.15
N THR A 285 9.33 2.53 9.31
CA THR A 285 8.68 1.22 9.20
C THR A 285 8.99 0.35 10.42
N ARG A 286 10.24 0.33 10.85
CA ARG A 286 10.67 -0.32 12.09
C ARG A 286 9.91 0.22 13.29
N GLN A 287 9.86 1.53 13.46
CA GLN A 287 9.14 2.19 14.56
C GLN A 287 7.65 1.82 14.60
N LYS A 288 6.99 1.76 13.44
CA LYS A 288 5.59 1.31 13.36
C LYS A 288 5.41 -0.14 13.84
N MET A 289 6.39 -1.02 13.56
CA MET A 289 6.37 -2.40 14.04
C MET A 289 6.61 -2.47 15.54
N GLU A 290 7.57 -1.74 16.08
CA GLU A 290 7.83 -1.62 17.51
C GLU A 290 6.60 -1.10 18.27
N ASP A 291 5.93 -0.08 17.75
CA ASP A 291 4.68 0.43 18.31
C ASP A 291 3.57 -0.63 18.34
N LYS A 292 3.51 -1.46 17.30
CA LYS A 292 2.55 -2.57 17.24
C LYS A 292 2.87 -3.66 18.26
N ILE A 293 4.16 -4.01 18.40
CA ILE A 293 4.65 -4.94 19.43
C ILE A 293 4.27 -4.42 20.81
N ARG A 294 4.61 -3.17 21.10
CA ARG A 294 4.33 -2.52 22.39
C ARG A 294 2.84 -2.52 22.73
N ARG A 295 1.99 -2.11 21.79
CA ARG A 295 0.52 -2.07 22.01
C ARG A 295 -0.05 -3.46 22.27
N LYS A 296 0.34 -4.46 21.46
CA LYS A 296 -0.16 -5.82 21.60
C LYS A 296 0.31 -6.47 22.90
N ALA A 297 1.57 -6.31 23.25
CA ALA A 297 2.14 -6.84 24.48
C ALA A 297 1.51 -6.21 25.74
N ARG A 298 1.33 -4.89 25.76
CA ARG A 298 0.66 -4.20 26.89
C ARG A 298 -0.81 -4.60 27.02
N SER A 299 -1.53 -4.78 25.91
CA SER A 299 -2.91 -5.25 25.93
C SER A 299 -2.99 -6.68 26.48
N LEU A 300 -2.10 -7.56 26.03
CA LEU A 300 -2.05 -8.96 26.46
C LEU A 300 -1.65 -9.07 27.94
N GLN A 301 -0.66 -8.31 28.39
CA GLN A 301 -0.21 -8.29 29.78
C GLN A 301 -1.35 -7.84 30.73
N ARG A 302 -2.09 -6.79 30.39
CA ARG A 302 -3.27 -6.36 31.19
C ARG A 302 -4.36 -7.45 31.23
N TRP A 303 -4.61 -8.09 30.10
CA TRP A 303 -5.59 -9.18 30.02
C TRP A 303 -5.15 -10.39 30.85
N SER A 304 -3.88 -10.83 30.73
CA SER A 304 -3.35 -11.98 31.48
C SER A 304 -3.37 -11.73 32.99
N SER A 305 -2.96 -10.53 33.43
CA SER A 305 -3.01 -10.15 34.84
C SER A 305 -4.44 -10.09 35.41
N LYS A 306 -5.43 -9.65 34.61
CA LYS A 306 -6.83 -9.59 35.04
C LYS A 306 -7.48 -10.96 35.15
N ASN A 307 -7.04 -11.92 34.32
CA ASN A 307 -7.65 -13.25 34.23
C ASN A 307 -6.76 -14.36 34.86
N ASP A 308 -5.72 -13.99 35.59
CA ASP A 308 -4.76 -14.90 36.24
C ASP A 308 -4.20 -15.96 35.27
N VAL A 309 -3.83 -15.51 34.06
CA VAL A 309 -3.29 -16.38 33.03
C VAL A 309 -1.80 -16.60 33.30
N ASP A 310 -1.38 -17.87 33.24
CA ASP A 310 0.02 -18.25 33.39
C ASP A 310 0.95 -17.49 32.43
N ALA A 311 2.12 -17.08 32.95
CA ALA A 311 3.11 -16.26 32.23
C ALA A 311 3.58 -16.93 30.94
N GLU A 312 3.84 -18.25 30.96
CA GLU A 312 4.27 -19.01 29.79
C GLU A 312 3.21 -19.03 28.69
N LYS A 313 1.94 -19.23 29.07
CA LYS A 313 0.80 -19.17 28.14
C LYS A 313 0.66 -17.78 27.51
N ALA A 314 0.85 -16.73 28.28
CA ALA A 314 0.81 -15.36 27.79
C ALA A 314 1.95 -15.07 26.80
N MET A 315 3.18 -15.52 27.08
CA MET A 315 4.31 -15.44 26.16
C MET A 315 4.04 -16.20 24.86
N LYS A 316 3.55 -17.45 24.93
CA LYS A 316 3.20 -18.25 23.74
C LYS A 316 2.18 -17.57 22.85
N VAL A 317 1.17 -16.90 23.42
CA VAL A 317 0.15 -16.13 22.66
C VAL A 317 0.79 -14.98 21.90
N LEU A 318 1.70 -14.22 22.52
CA LEU A 318 2.40 -13.12 21.85
C LEU A 318 3.32 -13.62 20.73
N ILE A 319 4.09 -14.67 21.00
CA ILE A 319 4.99 -15.32 20.04
C ILE A 319 4.18 -15.80 18.82
N ARG A 320 3.12 -16.55 19.03
CA ARG A 320 2.26 -17.06 17.93
C ARG A 320 1.68 -15.93 17.09
N TYR A 321 1.23 -14.83 17.73
CA TYR A 321 0.70 -13.66 17.03
C TYR A 321 1.74 -13.03 16.09
N PHE A 322 3.00 -12.87 16.53
CA PHE A 322 4.04 -12.27 15.71
C PHE A 322 4.65 -13.24 14.70
N ASN A 323 4.79 -14.53 15.03
CA ASN A 323 5.17 -15.54 14.04
C ASN A 323 4.19 -15.56 12.87
N LYS A 324 2.86 -15.58 13.15
CA LYS A 324 1.83 -15.48 12.10
C LYS A 324 1.99 -14.22 11.26
N LYS A 325 2.23 -13.08 11.90
CA LYS A 325 2.40 -11.81 11.18
C LYS A 325 3.68 -11.75 10.34
N PHE A 326 4.76 -12.35 10.82
CA PHE A 326 6.05 -12.28 10.16
C PHE A 326 6.23 -13.37 9.10
N PHE A 327 5.78 -14.58 9.35
CA PHE A 327 6.17 -15.75 8.56
C PHE A 327 5.00 -16.58 8.07
N ASP A 328 3.99 -16.78 8.91
CA ASP A 328 2.99 -17.81 8.73
C ASP A 328 1.67 -17.17 8.28
N SER A 329 1.42 -17.15 7.00
CA SER A 329 0.10 -16.88 6.48
C SER A 329 -0.69 -18.20 6.40
N ASP A 330 -1.95 -18.18 6.81
CA ASP A 330 -2.87 -19.32 6.64
C ASP A 330 -3.06 -19.64 5.14
N ASP A 331 -2.74 -18.67 4.29
CA ASP A 331 -2.76 -18.76 2.83
C ASP A 331 -1.37 -18.42 2.28
N ALA A 332 -0.84 -19.31 1.44
CA ALA A 332 0.48 -19.14 0.80
C ALA A 332 0.57 -17.85 -0.04
N THR A 333 -0.57 -17.29 -0.43
CA THR A 333 -0.67 -16.07 -1.23
C THR A 333 -0.73 -14.80 -0.40
N MET A 334 -1.04 -14.85 0.91
CA MET A 334 -1.07 -13.67 1.76
C MET A 334 0.32 -13.11 2.03
N LEU A 335 0.44 -11.78 1.92
CA LEU A 335 1.69 -11.07 2.11
C LEU A 335 2.07 -10.98 3.59
N THR A 336 3.02 -11.81 4.03
CA THR A 336 3.65 -11.67 5.34
C THR A 336 4.75 -10.62 5.31
N TRP A 337 5.20 -10.21 6.48
CA TRP A 337 6.26 -9.21 6.60
C TRP A 337 7.59 -9.69 6.01
N SER A 338 7.94 -10.98 6.18
CA SER A 338 9.11 -11.59 5.54
C SER A 338 8.98 -11.63 4.02
N ARG A 339 7.82 -12.00 3.48
CA ARG A 339 7.60 -11.99 2.02
C ARG A 339 7.70 -10.60 1.40
N TRP A 340 7.41 -9.55 2.20
CA TRP A 340 7.57 -8.18 1.74
C TRP A 340 9.01 -7.71 1.78
N PHE A 341 9.76 -7.94 2.86
CA PHE A 341 11.08 -7.35 3.04
C PHE A 341 12.23 -8.25 2.58
N PHE A 342 12.20 -9.56 2.87
CA PHE A 342 13.32 -10.47 2.61
C PHE A 342 13.80 -10.54 1.15
N PRO A 343 12.92 -10.44 0.11
CA PRO A 343 13.36 -10.50 -1.28
C PRO A 343 14.19 -9.29 -1.73
N LEU A 344 14.25 -8.22 -0.94
CA LEU A 344 14.87 -6.96 -1.37
C LEU A 344 15.97 -6.46 -0.44
N ILE A 345 15.83 -6.65 0.88
CA ILE A 345 16.86 -6.22 1.83
C ILE A 345 18.12 -7.08 1.71
N ASN A 346 19.28 -6.48 1.94
CA ASN A 346 20.58 -7.14 2.01
C ASN A 346 21.36 -6.76 3.28
N GLN A 347 20.73 -5.98 4.16
CA GLN A 347 21.20 -5.64 5.51
C GLN A 347 20.21 -6.19 6.54
N THR A 348 20.67 -6.41 7.77
CA THR A 348 19.87 -7.04 8.83
C THR A 348 19.73 -6.22 10.10
N GLU A 349 20.25 -4.99 10.11
CA GLU A 349 20.19 -4.12 11.29
C GLU A 349 18.75 -3.86 11.72
N GLY A 350 17.89 -3.50 10.78
CA GLY A 350 16.45 -3.29 11.05
C GLY A 350 15.76 -4.54 11.59
N LEU A 351 16.13 -5.73 11.09
CA LEU A 351 15.61 -7.01 11.60
C LEU A 351 16.09 -7.31 13.03
N LYS A 352 17.39 -7.08 13.31
CA LYS A 352 18.00 -7.26 14.65
C LYS A 352 17.31 -6.41 15.69
N GLU A 353 17.06 -5.13 15.39
CA GLU A 353 16.38 -4.22 16.28
C GLU A 353 14.95 -4.66 16.58
N ILE A 354 14.19 -5.11 15.58
CA ILE A 354 12.83 -5.63 15.79
C ILE A 354 12.85 -6.93 16.61
N ASP A 355 13.77 -7.85 16.33
CA ASP A 355 13.93 -9.09 17.09
C ASP A 355 14.24 -8.80 18.55
N HIS A 356 15.20 -7.90 18.81
CA HIS A 356 15.55 -7.48 20.17
C HIS A 356 14.36 -6.85 20.90
N TYR A 357 13.64 -5.96 20.22
CA TYR A 357 12.45 -5.30 20.78
C TYR A 357 11.34 -6.30 21.10
N LEU A 358 11.07 -7.24 20.20
CA LEU A 358 10.06 -8.28 20.43
C LEU A 358 10.42 -9.17 21.60
N GLN A 359 11.69 -9.63 21.70
CA GLN A 359 12.18 -10.44 22.81
C GLN A 359 12.02 -9.72 24.16
N GLN A 360 12.28 -8.41 24.22
CA GLN A 360 12.04 -7.61 25.43
C GLN A 360 10.56 -7.62 25.82
N TYR A 361 9.67 -7.47 24.86
CA TYR A 361 8.23 -7.43 25.12
C TYR A 361 7.61 -8.81 25.40
N ILE A 362 8.18 -9.91 24.88
CA ILE A 362 7.81 -11.27 25.29
C ILE A 362 8.09 -11.43 26.79
N ARG A 363 9.29 -11.03 27.26
CA ARG A 363 9.65 -11.06 28.68
C ARG A 363 8.78 -10.13 29.54
N PHE A 364 8.44 -8.95 29.01
CA PHE A 364 7.54 -8.00 29.66
C PHE A 364 6.15 -8.59 29.90
N VAL A 365 5.60 -9.35 28.96
CA VAL A 365 4.27 -9.98 29.14
C VAL A 365 4.27 -10.95 30.33
N ALA A 366 5.38 -11.64 30.57
CA ALA A 366 5.51 -12.55 31.71
C ALA A 366 5.64 -11.84 33.05
N THR A 367 6.30 -10.68 33.10
CA THR A 367 6.71 -10.06 34.37
C THR A 367 5.97 -8.76 34.66
N GLY A 368 5.32 -8.16 33.68
CA GLY A 368 4.71 -6.82 33.79
C GLY A 368 5.69 -5.66 33.94
N LYS A 369 7.01 -5.91 33.91
CA LYS A 369 8.06 -4.93 34.19
C LYS A 369 9.13 -4.90 33.11
N HIS A 370 9.74 -3.74 32.91
CA HIS A 370 10.94 -3.57 32.09
C HIS A 370 12.15 -3.38 33.00
N ASN A 371 12.76 -4.47 33.46
CA ASN A 371 13.95 -4.42 34.31
C ASN A 371 14.92 -5.57 33.96
N LYS A 372 16.14 -5.50 34.55
CA LYS A 372 17.20 -6.49 34.31
C LYS A 372 16.80 -7.93 34.72
N ALA A 373 15.84 -8.09 35.64
CA ALA A 373 15.37 -9.41 36.04
C ALA A 373 14.67 -10.18 34.89
N ASN A 374 14.18 -9.49 33.87
CA ASN A 374 13.58 -10.11 32.70
C ASN A 374 14.57 -11.01 31.94
N TYR A 375 15.87 -10.74 32.01
CA TYR A 375 16.91 -11.57 31.35
C TYR A 375 17.11 -12.96 32.00
N ARG A 376 16.46 -13.24 33.15
CA ARG A 376 16.34 -14.61 33.71
C ARG A 376 15.58 -15.53 32.73
N ILE A 377 14.65 -14.98 31.95
CA ILE A 377 14.01 -15.70 30.85
C ILE A 377 14.98 -15.65 29.66
N ARG A 378 15.74 -16.75 29.49
CA ARG A 378 16.80 -16.85 28.50
C ARG A 378 16.25 -17.05 27.09
N TYR A 379 17.07 -16.75 26.09
CA TYR A 379 16.71 -16.91 24.68
C TYR A 379 16.29 -18.34 24.32
N ALA A 380 16.98 -19.36 24.90
CA ALA A 380 16.63 -20.76 24.72
C ALA A 380 15.17 -21.05 25.11
N GLN A 381 14.69 -20.49 26.22
CA GLN A 381 13.29 -20.63 26.64
C GLN A 381 12.32 -19.98 25.67
N LEU A 382 12.69 -18.85 25.06
CA LEU A 382 11.85 -18.24 24.01
C LEU A 382 11.76 -19.14 22.77
N LYS A 383 12.86 -19.80 22.38
CA LYS A 383 12.87 -20.79 21.28
C LYS A 383 11.97 -21.99 21.63
N GLU A 384 12.05 -22.54 22.83
CA GLU A 384 11.18 -23.62 23.30
C GLU A 384 9.69 -23.26 23.27
N LEU A 385 9.37 -21.97 23.50
CA LEU A 385 8.00 -21.42 23.37
C LEU A 385 7.60 -21.16 21.91
N GLY A 386 8.47 -21.45 20.94
CA GLY A 386 8.22 -21.31 19.52
C GLY A 386 8.60 -19.96 18.92
N TYR A 387 9.42 -19.14 19.61
CA TYR A 387 9.93 -17.89 19.05
C TYR A 387 10.82 -18.14 17.85
N ARG A 388 10.56 -17.42 16.74
CA ARG A 388 11.37 -17.44 15.54
C ARG A 388 11.98 -16.05 15.32
N SER A 389 13.30 -15.99 15.13
CA SER A 389 14.02 -14.75 14.86
C SER A 389 13.87 -14.34 13.41
N LEU A 390 13.59 -13.05 13.15
CA LEU A 390 13.55 -12.49 11.80
C LEU A 390 14.89 -12.62 11.09
N VAL A 391 15.99 -12.40 11.82
CA VAL A 391 17.35 -12.51 11.28
C VAL A 391 17.66 -13.94 10.87
N HIS A 392 17.37 -14.91 11.74
CA HIS A 392 17.60 -16.33 11.43
C HIS A 392 16.78 -16.78 10.21
N GLU A 393 15.49 -16.46 10.17
CA GLU A 393 14.63 -16.80 9.05
C GLU A 393 15.05 -16.09 7.74
N PHE A 394 15.58 -14.87 7.82
CA PHE A 394 16.14 -14.17 6.68
C PHE A 394 17.35 -14.90 6.06
N TYR A 395 18.33 -15.31 6.89
CA TYR A 395 19.49 -16.06 6.39
C TYR A 395 19.09 -17.41 5.82
N LYS A 396 18.17 -18.11 6.49
CA LYS A 396 17.61 -19.38 6.00
C LYS A 396 16.94 -19.23 4.64
N ALA A 397 16.12 -18.17 4.45
CA ALA A 397 15.43 -17.92 3.20
C ALA A 397 16.38 -17.55 2.04
N ASN A 398 17.53 -16.94 2.34
CA ASN A 398 18.52 -16.53 1.35
C ASN A 398 19.66 -17.58 1.12
N GLY A 399 19.52 -18.79 1.64
CA GLY A 399 20.51 -19.89 1.45
C GLY A 399 21.87 -19.62 2.09
N LYS A 400 21.98 -18.62 2.95
CA LYS A 400 23.18 -18.37 3.76
C LYS A 400 23.00 -19.14 5.05
N GLY A 401 23.83 -20.15 5.29
CA GLY A 401 23.81 -20.97 6.51
C GLY A 401 23.79 -20.11 7.78
N GLU A 402 23.54 -20.75 8.92
CA GLU A 402 23.31 -20.11 10.21
C GLU A 402 24.28 -18.97 10.51
N GLU A 403 23.73 -17.88 11.06
CA GLU A 403 24.51 -16.77 11.61
C GLU A 403 25.48 -17.31 12.69
N PRO A 404 26.73 -16.88 12.75
CA PRO A 404 27.57 -17.19 13.89
C PRO A 404 26.86 -16.70 15.16
N GLU A 405 26.69 -17.56 16.14
CA GLU A 405 26.09 -17.24 17.44
C GLU A 405 26.83 -16.05 18.06
N LEU A 406 26.08 -14.96 18.33
CA LEU A 406 26.50 -13.78 19.10
C LEU A 406 26.41 -14.05 20.59
#